data_3131656e43f66bb760e83b70d449e164
#
_entry.id   3131656e43f66bb760e83b70d449e164
#
_cell.length_a   1.000
_cell.length_b   1.000
_cell.length_c   1.000
_cell.angle_alpha   90.00
_cell.angle_beta   90.00
_cell.angle_gamma   90.00
#
_symmetry.space_group_name_H-M   'P 1'
#
loop_
_entity.id
_entity.type
_entity.pdbx_description
1 polymer ?
#
loop_
_entity_poly.entity_id
_entity_poly.type
_entity_poly.pdbx_seq_one_letter_code
_entity_poly.pdbx_strand_id
1 'polypeptide(L)'
;TPVQEAAWPAIAAGGHVLVSAPTGTGKTLSAFLVFLDRLRKKAAEGTLEQALYLIYVSPLKSLAADIRENLNRPLSGIGAESLIQTAIRTGDTTPRERQQMIRRPPHILITTPESLYLLLTSKTGQNMLCTAKAVIIDELHALIDTKRGAHLMFSLARLDALCGAPLQRIGLSATIAPLSLAAEYLAPEPVFVAAPAMHKK
;
A
#
# COMPACT_ATOMS: atom_id res chain seq x y z
N THR A 1 -8.29 12.01 -13.04
CA THR A 1 -9.56 12.34 -12.34
C THR A 1 -9.30 13.37 -11.25
N PRO A 2 -10.31 14.17 -10.84
CA PRO A 2 -10.11 15.20 -9.81
C PRO A 2 -9.54 14.66 -8.50
N VAL A 3 -9.92 13.45 -8.11
CA VAL A 3 -9.39 12.79 -6.90
C VAL A 3 -7.92 12.43 -7.06
N GLN A 4 -7.50 11.99 -8.24
CA GLN A 4 -6.09 11.73 -8.56
C GLN A 4 -5.26 13.01 -8.50
N GLU A 5 -5.73 14.07 -9.12
CA GLU A 5 -5.06 15.39 -9.14
C GLU A 5 -4.86 15.95 -7.74
N ALA A 6 -5.84 15.76 -6.85
CA ALA A 6 -5.72 16.14 -5.44
C ALA A 6 -4.79 15.24 -4.63
N ALA A 7 -4.81 13.92 -4.87
CA ALA A 7 -4.04 12.96 -4.08
C ALA A 7 -2.54 12.95 -4.41
N TRP A 8 -2.18 13.07 -5.70
CA TRP A 8 -0.78 12.91 -6.14
C TRP A 8 0.21 13.86 -5.48
N PRO A 9 -0.04 15.19 -5.40
CA PRO A 9 0.88 16.09 -4.72
C PRO A 9 1.10 15.74 -3.24
N ALA A 10 0.02 15.41 -2.54
CA ALA A 10 0.08 15.04 -1.13
C ALA A 10 0.85 13.73 -0.90
N ILE A 11 0.62 12.70 -1.72
CA ILE A 11 1.38 11.45 -1.67
C ILE A 11 2.84 11.71 -2.03
N ALA A 12 3.12 12.53 -3.04
CA ALA A 12 4.48 12.88 -3.44
C ALA A 12 5.24 13.66 -2.37
N ALA A 13 4.55 14.49 -1.59
CA ALA A 13 5.13 15.22 -0.46
C ALA A 13 5.49 14.32 0.75
N GLY A 14 5.05 13.05 0.76
CA GLY A 14 5.35 12.10 1.85
C GLY A 14 4.34 12.11 3.00
N GLY A 15 3.29 12.92 2.93
CA GLY A 15 2.24 12.97 3.94
C GLY A 15 1.33 11.75 3.92
N HIS A 16 0.59 11.54 5.02
CA HIS A 16 -0.50 10.55 5.06
C HIS A 16 -1.67 11.04 4.22
N VAL A 17 -2.30 10.14 3.45
CA VAL A 17 -3.37 10.50 2.52
C VAL A 17 -4.52 9.51 2.61
N LEU A 18 -5.73 10.01 2.77
CA LEU A 18 -6.96 9.25 2.61
C LEU A 18 -7.60 9.60 1.25
N VAL A 19 -7.73 8.61 0.40
CA VAL A 19 -8.41 8.75 -0.90
C VAL A 19 -9.80 8.11 -0.77
N SER A 20 -10.83 8.94 -0.71
CA SER A 20 -12.22 8.49 -0.61
C SER A 20 -12.97 8.82 -1.90
N ALA A 21 -13.38 7.80 -2.63
CA ALA A 21 -14.15 7.98 -3.88
C ALA A 21 -14.86 6.67 -4.26
N PRO A 22 -15.92 6.71 -5.10
CA PRO A 22 -16.61 5.52 -5.57
C PRO A 22 -15.66 4.49 -6.23
N THR A 23 -16.08 3.24 -6.28
CA THR A 23 -15.35 2.19 -7.01
C THR A 23 -15.26 2.52 -8.50
N GLY A 24 -14.19 2.10 -9.16
CA GLY A 24 -13.99 2.38 -10.59
C GLY A 24 -13.43 3.78 -10.92
N THR A 25 -13.21 4.66 -9.94
CA THR A 25 -12.65 6.01 -10.16
C THR A 25 -11.13 6.05 -10.29
N GLY A 26 -10.45 4.90 -10.22
CA GLY A 26 -9.00 4.80 -10.33
C GLY A 26 -8.24 5.10 -9.04
N LYS A 27 -8.88 4.99 -7.85
CA LYS A 27 -8.23 5.18 -6.53
C LYS A 27 -6.94 4.39 -6.38
N THR A 28 -7.02 3.10 -6.64
CA THR A 28 -5.88 2.18 -6.50
C THR A 28 -4.70 2.61 -7.36
N LEU A 29 -4.97 2.92 -8.62
CA LEU A 29 -3.94 3.38 -9.55
C LEU A 29 -3.35 4.73 -9.11
N SER A 30 -4.17 5.65 -8.56
CA SER A 30 -3.67 6.95 -8.09
C SER A 30 -2.63 6.80 -6.97
N ALA A 31 -2.84 5.87 -6.05
CA ALA A 31 -1.88 5.60 -4.99
C ALA A 31 -0.59 4.96 -5.53
N PHE A 32 -0.71 3.99 -6.44
CA PHE A 32 0.46 3.30 -6.98
C PHE A 32 1.34 4.15 -7.89
N LEU A 33 0.77 5.02 -8.73
CA LEU A 33 1.52 5.76 -9.75
C LEU A 33 2.68 6.59 -9.18
N VAL A 34 2.48 7.21 -8.02
CA VAL A 34 3.54 7.99 -7.35
C VAL A 34 4.71 7.09 -6.94
N PHE A 35 4.42 5.91 -6.40
CA PHE A 35 5.47 4.95 -6.01
C PHE A 35 6.14 4.32 -7.22
N LEU A 36 5.38 3.99 -8.26
CA LEU A 36 5.94 3.48 -9.51
C LEU A 36 6.90 4.49 -10.16
N ASP A 37 6.52 5.78 -10.19
CA ASP A 37 7.41 6.83 -10.71
C ASP A 37 8.69 6.97 -9.87
N ARG A 38 8.58 6.93 -8.53
CA ARG A 38 9.75 6.95 -7.63
C ARG A 38 10.68 5.77 -7.88
N LEU A 39 10.13 4.55 -7.97
CA LEU A 39 10.92 3.34 -8.22
C LEU A 39 11.56 3.36 -9.62
N ARG A 40 10.83 3.82 -10.63
CA ARG A 40 11.34 4.00 -12.00
C ARG A 40 12.51 4.99 -12.04
N LYS A 41 12.40 6.12 -11.35
CA LYS A 41 13.49 7.10 -11.25
C LYS A 41 14.74 6.48 -10.61
N LYS A 42 14.57 5.78 -9.48
CA LYS A 42 15.68 5.05 -8.83
C LYS A 42 16.31 4.01 -9.76
N ALA A 43 15.49 3.29 -10.54
CA ALA A 43 15.99 2.33 -11.52
C ALA A 43 16.79 3.02 -12.64
N ALA A 44 16.31 4.14 -13.16
CA ALA A 44 16.99 4.92 -14.19
C ALA A 44 18.32 5.52 -13.69
N GLU A 45 18.39 5.87 -12.41
CA GLU A 45 19.61 6.38 -11.75
C GLU A 45 20.55 5.27 -11.29
N GLY A 46 20.19 3.99 -11.46
CA GLY A 46 20.96 2.85 -10.96
C GLY A 46 21.00 2.73 -9.43
N THR A 47 20.09 3.39 -8.72
CA THR A 47 20.01 3.43 -7.25
C THR A 47 18.89 2.56 -6.67
N LEU A 48 18.20 1.78 -7.51
CA LEU A 48 17.14 0.87 -7.07
C LEU A 48 17.76 -0.39 -6.45
N GLU A 49 17.75 -0.46 -5.14
CA GLU A 49 18.22 -1.63 -4.39
C GLU A 49 17.16 -2.74 -4.40
N GLN A 50 17.60 -4.00 -4.28
CA GLN A 50 16.73 -5.16 -4.11
C GLN A 50 16.15 -5.18 -2.68
N ALA A 51 15.18 -4.33 -2.43
CA ALA A 51 14.58 -4.08 -1.13
C ALA A 51 13.07 -3.82 -1.25
N LEU A 52 12.34 -3.98 -0.14
CA LEU A 52 10.93 -3.67 -0.10
C LEU A 52 10.72 -2.16 0.15
N TYR A 53 9.98 -1.50 -0.74
CA TYR A 53 9.66 -0.07 -0.63
C TYR A 53 8.19 0.19 -0.29
N LEU A 54 7.29 -0.63 -0.84
CA LEU A 54 5.84 -0.42 -0.71
C LEU A 54 5.13 -1.71 -0.31
N ILE A 55 4.27 -1.62 0.69
CA ILE A 55 3.35 -2.68 1.09
C ILE A 55 1.94 -2.26 0.69
N TYR A 56 1.23 -3.13 -0.01
CA TYR A 56 -0.18 -2.96 -0.30
C TYR A 56 -0.98 -4.00 0.49
N VAL A 57 -1.85 -3.53 1.36
CA VAL A 57 -2.68 -4.38 2.22
C VAL A 57 -4.12 -4.35 1.73
N SER A 58 -4.62 -5.50 1.26
CA SER A 58 -6.03 -5.67 0.90
C SER A 58 -6.72 -6.62 1.87
N PRO A 59 -7.92 -6.30 2.36
CA PRO A 59 -8.69 -7.23 3.19
C PRO A 59 -9.22 -8.44 2.40
N LEU A 60 -9.23 -8.40 1.08
CA LEU A 60 -9.75 -9.44 0.21
C LEU A 60 -8.63 -10.14 -0.57
N LYS A 61 -8.46 -11.44 -0.32
CA LYS A 61 -7.45 -12.27 -1.02
C LYS A 61 -7.69 -12.34 -2.52
N SER A 62 -8.96 -12.41 -2.94
CA SER A 62 -9.36 -12.51 -4.35
C SER A 62 -8.89 -11.32 -5.20
N LEU A 63 -8.76 -10.14 -4.60
CA LEU A 63 -8.31 -8.94 -5.30
C LEU A 63 -6.78 -8.88 -5.52
N ALA A 64 -6.00 -9.70 -4.83
CA ALA A 64 -4.54 -9.62 -4.91
C ALA A 64 -3.99 -9.90 -6.32
N ALA A 65 -4.60 -10.85 -7.04
CA ALA A 65 -4.23 -11.16 -8.42
C ALA A 65 -4.62 -10.03 -9.38
N ASP A 66 -5.83 -9.49 -9.25
CA ASP A 66 -6.32 -8.38 -10.06
C ASP A 66 -5.50 -7.10 -9.84
N ILE A 67 -5.10 -6.86 -8.60
CA ILE A 67 -4.24 -5.74 -8.24
C ILE A 67 -2.86 -5.89 -8.89
N ARG A 68 -2.28 -7.09 -8.87
CA ARG A 68 -1.01 -7.36 -9.55
C ARG A 68 -1.13 -7.14 -11.05
N GLU A 69 -2.20 -7.59 -11.68
CA GLU A 69 -2.43 -7.35 -13.11
C GLU A 69 -2.60 -5.86 -13.41
N ASN A 70 -3.37 -5.14 -12.60
CA ASN A 70 -3.54 -3.70 -12.70
C ASN A 70 -2.25 -2.90 -12.47
N LEU A 71 -1.27 -3.46 -11.75
CA LEU A 71 0.08 -2.90 -11.62
C LEU A 71 0.97 -3.23 -12.82
N ASN A 72 0.87 -4.44 -13.35
CA ASN A 72 1.68 -4.87 -14.48
C ASN A 72 1.41 -4.04 -15.74
N ARG A 73 0.15 -3.65 -15.99
CA ARG A 73 -0.20 -2.81 -17.15
C ARG A 73 0.55 -1.46 -17.18
N PRO A 74 0.55 -0.63 -16.10
CA PRO A 74 1.36 0.59 -16.07
C PRO A 74 2.86 0.30 -16.15
N LEU A 75 3.34 -0.76 -15.49
CA LEU A 75 4.77 -1.14 -15.55
C LEU A 75 5.21 -1.47 -16.98
N SER A 76 4.39 -2.23 -17.73
CA SER A 76 4.62 -2.50 -19.15
C SER A 76 4.63 -1.22 -19.96
N GLY A 77 3.64 -0.35 -19.74
CA GLY A 77 3.50 0.90 -20.47
C GLY A 77 4.68 1.87 -20.31
N ILE A 78 5.42 1.78 -19.20
CA ILE A 78 6.62 2.58 -18.91
C ILE A 78 7.94 1.82 -19.09
N GLY A 79 7.88 0.56 -19.59
CA GLY A 79 9.08 -0.27 -19.80
C GLY A 79 9.81 -0.70 -18.52
N ALA A 80 9.14 -0.69 -17.36
CA ALA A 80 9.73 -0.96 -16.05
C ALA A 80 9.43 -2.36 -15.49
N GLU A 81 8.80 -3.24 -16.25
CA GLU A 81 8.41 -4.59 -15.82
C GLU A 81 9.58 -5.45 -15.34
N SER A 82 10.71 -5.36 -16.02
CA SER A 82 11.92 -6.11 -15.66
C SER A 82 12.67 -5.51 -14.48
N LEU A 83 12.41 -4.24 -14.15
CA LEU A 83 13.13 -3.47 -13.13
C LEU A 83 12.41 -3.49 -11.79
N ILE A 84 11.07 -3.36 -11.79
CA ILE A 84 10.27 -3.28 -10.56
C ILE A 84 9.57 -4.61 -10.32
N GLN A 85 9.98 -5.29 -9.24
CA GLN A 85 9.45 -6.59 -8.88
C GLN A 85 8.27 -6.47 -7.92
N THR A 86 7.19 -7.18 -8.22
CA THR A 86 6.00 -7.29 -7.39
C THR A 86 5.83 -8.73 -6.91
N ALA A 87 5.37 -8.92 -5.67
CA ALA A 87 5.02 -10.25 -5.17
C ALA A 87 3.72 -10.22 -4.37
N ILE A 88 3.01 -11.35 -4.37
CA ILE A 88 1.81 -11.57 -3.57
C ILE A 88 2.15 -12.50 -2.40
N ARG A 89 1.78 -12.07 -1.18
CA ARG A 89 1.90 -12.87 0.02
C ARG A 89 0.54 -12.93 0.74
N THR A 90 -0.14 -14.03 0.52
CA THR A 90 -1.42 -14.37 1.15
C THR A 90 -1.36 -15.76 1.79
N GLY A 91 -2.46 -16.24 2.37
CA GLY A 91 -2.55 -17.60 2.86
C GLY A 91 -2.25 -18.65 1.79
N ASP A 92 -2.59 -18.35 0.54
CA ASP A 92 -2.53 -19.27 -0.59
C ASP A 92 -1.14 -19.29 -1.28
N THR A 93 -0.24 -18.38 -0.89
CA THR A 93 1.15 -18.34 -1.40
C THR A 93 1.90 -19.60 -1.03
N THR A 94 2.47 -20.28 -2.02
CA THR A 94 3.18 -21.54 -1.83
C THR A 94 4.47 -21.39 -1.00
N PRO A 95 4.97 -22.46 -0.35
CA PRO A 95 6.23 -22.40 0.37
C PRO A 95 7.42 -21.97 -0.50
N ARG A 96 7.44 -22.39 -1.76
CA ARG A 96 8.49 -22.02 -2.74
C ARG A 96 8.48 -20.52 -3.01
N GLU A 97 7.32 -19.92 -3.28
CA GLU A 97 7.18 -18.47 -3.49
C GLU A 97 7.55 -17.68 -2.23
N ARG A 98 7.16 -18.18 -1.05
CA ARG A 98 7.55 -17.57 0.23
C ARG A 98 9.06 -17.52 0.40
N GLN A 99 9.75 -18.62 0.11
CA GLN A 99 11.22 -18.68 0.15
C GLN A 99 11.85 -17.74 -0.88
N GLN A 100 11.30 -17.68 -2.08
CA GLN A 100 11.82 -16.83 -3.15
C GLN A 100 11.77 -15.34 -2.75
N MET A 101 10.64 -14.86 -2.21
CA MET A 101 10.51 -13.46 -1.81
C MET A 101 11.37 -13.10 -0.59
N ILE A 102 11.72 -14.04 0.28
CA ILE A 102 12.66 -13.80 1.37
C ILE A 102 14.10 -13.68 0.83
N ARG A 103 14.48 -14.55 -0.12
CA ARG A 103 15.82 -14.50 -0.75
C ARG A 103 16.01 -13.28 -1.65
N ARG A 104 14.94 -12.89 -2.32
CA ARG A 104 14.90 -11.76 -3.24
C ARG A 104 13.66 -10.90 -2.93
N PRO A 105 13.77 -9.96 -1.98
CA PRO A 105 12.66 -9.11 -1.59
C PRO A 105 12.05 -8.38 -2.79
N PRO A 106 10.72 -8.36 -2.95
CA PRO A 106 10.07 -7.57 -3.99
C PRO A 106 10.17 -6.08 -3.65
N HIS A 107 10.10 -5.22 -4.65
CA HIS A 107 9.99 -3.78 -4.43
C HIS A 107 8.59 -3.38 -3.93
N ILE A 108 7.57 -4.14 -4.36
CA ILE A 108 6.16 -3.97 -3.94
C ILE A 108 5.62 -5.31 -3.46
N LEU A 109 5.14 -5.34 -2.23
CA LEU A 109 4.48 -6.51 -1.63
C LEU A 109 2.98 -6.30 -1.55
N ILE A 110 2.20 -7.17 -2.18
CA ILE A 110 0.74 -7.22 -2.05
C ILE A 110 0.40 -8.29 -1.02
N THR A 111 -0.34 -7.94 0.02
CA THR A 111 -0.60 -8.86 1.14
C THR A 111 -1.97 -8.64 1.77
N THR A 112 -2.32 -9.49 2.74
CA THR A 112 -3.49 -9.32 3.61
C THR A 112 -3.07 -8.95 5.03
N PRO A 113 -3.97 -8.41 5.87
CA PRO A 113 -3.66 -8.09 7.27
C PRO A 113 -3.04 -9.27 8.03
N GLU A 114 -3.60 -10.46 7.86
CA GLU A 114 -3.14 -11.68 8.54
C GLU A 114 -1.75 -12.10 8.07
N SER A 115 -1.51 -12.01 6.77
CA SER A 115 -0.20 -12.37 6.20
C SER A 115 0.90 -11.37 6.57
N LEU A 116 0.57 -10.08 6.68
CA LEU A 116 1.48 -9.06 7.20
C LEU A 116 1.87 -9.37 8.64
N TYR A 117 0.89 -9.70 9.49
CA TYR A 117 1.16 -10.11 10.87
C TYR A 117 2.10 -11.32 10.95
N LEU A 118 1.85 -12.36 10.15
CA LEU A 118 2.72 -13.55 10.11
C LEU A 118 4.16 -13.21 9.67
N LEU A 119 4.34 -12.28 8.74
CA LEU A 119 5.67 -11.80 8.37
C LEU A 119 6.34 -11.06 9.53
N LEU A 120 5.61 -10.24 10.27
CA LEU A 120 6.11 -9.51 11.44
C LEU A 120 6.48 -10.42 12.62
N THR A 121 5.97 -11.65 12.67
CA THR A 121 6.29 -12.63 13.73
C THR A 121 7.50 -13.50 13.40
N SER A 122 8.02 -13.45 12.17
CA SER A 122 9.19 -14.24 11.75
C SER A 122 10.42 -13.36 11.52
N LYS A 123 11.59 -13.82 11.95
CA LYS A 123 12.85 -13.07 11.76
C LYS A 123 13.14 -12.76 10.29
N THR A 124 12.93 -13.72 9.40
CA THR A 124 13.12 -13.54 7.95
C THR A 124 12.13 -12.55 7.36
N GLY A 125 10.88 -12.58 7.80
CA GLY A 125 9.87 -11.60 7.42
C GLY A 125 10.21 -10.19 7.91
N GLN A 126 10.66 -10.04 9.15
CA GLN A 126 11.12 -8.76 9.70
C GLN A 126 12.26 -8.19 8.88
N ASN A 127 13.27 -9.00 8.53
CA ASN A 127 14.40 -8.57 7.70
C ASN A 127 13.97 -8.08 6.30
N MET A 128 12.91 -8.66 5.73
CA MET A 128 12.34 -8.20 4.46
C MET A 128 11.54 -6.90 4.63
N LEU A 129 10.79 -6.79 5.72
CA LEU A 129 9.86 -5.68 5.95
C LEU A 129 10.55 -4.39 6.41
N CYS A 130 11.72 -4.46 7.08
CA CYS A 130 12.37 -3.32 7.73
C CYS A 130 12.80 -2.20 6.77
N THR A 131 12.83 -2.46 5.47
CA THR A 131 13.18 -1.47 4.44
C THR A 131 11.96 -0.73 3.87
N ALA A 132 10.74 -1.12 4.23
CA ALA A 132 9.52 -0.50 3.75
C ALA A 132 9.48 1.01 4.06
N LYS A 133 8.91 1.79 3.15
CA LYS A 133 8.78 3.26 3.26
C LYS A 133 7.33 3.71 3.31
N ALA A 134 6.43 2.92 2.77
CA ALA A 134 5.03 3.26 2.72
C ALA A 134 4.13 2.04 2.76
N VAL A 135 2.89 2.24 3.20
CA VAL A 135 1.82 1.25 3.14
C VAL A 135 0.57 1.86 2.51
N ILE A 136 0.00 1.16 1.55
CA ILE A 136 -1.34 1.41 1.03
C ILE A 136 -2.30 0.44 1.70
N ILE A 137 -3.38 0.96 2.27
CA ILE A 137 -4.44 0.17 2.90
C ILE A 137 -5.69 0.31 2.06
N ASP A 138 -6.07 -0.76 1.39
CA ASP A 138 -7.25 -0.77 0.52
C ASP A 138 -8.51 -1.14 1.30
N GLU A 139 -9.65 -0.72 0.77
CA GLU A 139 -10.98 -0.95 1.35
C GLU A 139 -11.04 -0.58 2.84
N LEU A 140 -10.45 0.58 3.18
CA LEU A 140 -10.29 1.02 4.57
C LEU A 140 -11.63 1.01 5.33
N HIS A 141 -12.73 1.34 4.65
CA HIS A 141 -14.09 1.33 5.22
C HIS A 141 -14.54 -0.06 5.73
N ALA A 142 -13.99 -1.15 5.15
CA ALA A 142 -14.28 -2.51 5.60
C ALA A 142 -13.45 -2.95 6.82
N LEU A 143 -12.49 -2.12 7.25
CA LEU A 143 -11.58 -2.40 8.36
C LEU A 143 -11.92 -1.55 9.60
N ILE A 144 -12.42 -0.34 9.42
CA ILE A 144 -12.81 0.57 10.52
C ILE A 144 -13.83 -0.13 11.42
N ASP A 145 -13.68 0.04 12.73
CA ASP A 145 -14.53 -0.54 13.79
C ASP A 145 -14.59 -2.07 13.81
N THR A 146 -13.64 -2.75 13.17
CA THR A 146 -13.55 -4.20 13.20
C THR A 146 -12.34 -4.69 14.00
N LYS A 147 -12.44 -5.90 14.57
CA LYS A 147 -11.30 -6.56 15.23
C LYS A 147 -10.14 -6.77 14.27
N ARG A 148 -10.44 -7.05 13.00
CA ARG A 148 -9.46 -7.24 11.94
C ARG A 148 -8.72 -5.95 11.64
N GLY A 149 -9.43 -4.84 11.61
CA GLY A 149 -8.84 -3.52 11.43
C GLY A 149 -7.98 -3.09 12.61
N ALA A 150 -8.46 -3.28 13.85
CA ALA A 150 -7.65 -3.03 15.04
C ALA A 150 -6.34 -3.84 15.02
N HIS A 151 -6.42 -5.12 14.66
CA HIS A 151 -5.25 -5.98 14.51
C HIS A 151 -4.27 -5.48 13.43
N LEU A 152 -4.79 -4.95 12.31
CA LEU A 152 -3.95 -4.32 11.28
C LEU A 152 -3.23 -3.09 11.82
N MET A 153 -3.91 -2.20 12.57
CA MET A 153 -3.28 -1.01 13.14
C MET A 153 -2.16 -1.35 14.11
N PHE A 154 -2.33 -2.38 14.96
CA PHE A 154 -1.25 -2.90 15.79
C PHE A 154 -0.08 -3.45 14.97
N SER A 155 -0.37 -4.14 13.87
CA SER A 155 0.66 -4.64 12.96
C SER A 155 1.43 -3.49 12.31
N LEU A 156 0.76 -2.40 11.93
CA LEU A 156 1.40 -1.21 11.36
C LEU A 156 2.27 -0.48 12.40
N ALA A 157 1.82 -0.34 13.64
CA ALA A 157 2.64 0.23 14.70
C ALA A 157 3.93 -0.58 14.95
N ARG A 158 3.83 -1.92 14.90
CA ARG A 158 5.01 -2.80 14.98
C ARG A 158 5.92 -2.65 13.76
N LEU A 159 5.34 -2.45 12.58
CA LEU A 159 6.09 -2.22 11.35
C LEU A 159 6.84 -0.88 11.39
N ASP A 160 6.21 0.19 11.89
CA ASP A 160 6.85 1.49 12.11
C ASP A 160 8.06 1.36 13.03
N ALA A 161 7.89 0.68 14.17
CA ALA A 161 8.98 0.40 15.11
C ALA A 161 10.11 -0.43 14.47
N LEU A 162 9.76 -1.43 13.63
CA LEU A 162 10.73 -2.26 12.91
C LEU A 162 11.53 -1.46 11.88
N CYS A 163 10.91 -0.51 11.19
CA CYS A 163 11.53 0.35 10.19
C CYS A 163 12.28 1.54 10.78
N GLY A 164 12.16 1.78 12.09
CA GLY A 164 12.82 2.87 12.80
C GLY A 164 12.21 4.25 12.55
N ALA A 165 11.10 4.33 11.81
CA ALA A 165 10.36 5.57 11.53
C ALA A 165 8.93 5.23 11.08
N PRO A 166 7.95 6.13 11.30
CA PRO A 166 6.60 5.97 10.76
C PRO A 166 6.60 5.85 9.24
N LEU A 167 5.91 4.85 8.72
CA LEU A 167 5.71 4.69 7.29
C LEU A 167 4.64 5.65 6.78
N GLN A 168 4.83 6.18 5.59
CA GLN A 168 3.76 6.90 4.89
C GLN A 168 2.55 5.98 4.72
N ARG A 169 1.36 6.40 5.16
CA ARG A 169 0.12 5.62 5.06
C ARG A 169 -0.82 6.24 4.05
N ILE A 170 -1.29 5.44 3.11
CA ILE A 170 -2.29 5.82 2.12
C ILE A 170 -3.51 4.92 2.31
N GLY A 171 -4.63 5.49 2.74
CA GLY A 171 -5.90 4.80 2.86
C GLY A 171 -6.72 4.96 1.57
N LEU A 172 -7.22 3.85 1.02
CA LEU A 172 -8.16 3.84 -0.08
C LEU A 172 -9.51 3.38 0.46
N SER A 173 -10.55 4.15 0.22
CA SER A 173 -11.88 3.85 0.71
C SER A 173 -12.95 4.13 -0.34
N ALA A 174 -14.02 3.35 -0.34
CA ALA A 174 -15.26 3.81 -0.92
C ALA A 174 -15.75 5.07 -0.17
N THR A 175 -16.78 5.72 -0.68
CA THR A 175 -17.35 6.88 -0.01
C THR A 175 -17.79 6.52 1.41
N ILE A 176 -17.18 7.15 2.40
CA ILE A 176 -17.41 6.94 3.84
C ILE A 176 -17.71 8.27 4.52
N ALA A 177 -18.53 8.25 5.54
CA ALA A 177 -18.83 9.39 6.39
C ALA A 177 -18.87 8.95 7.87
N PRO A 178 -18.28 9.71 8.80
CA PRO A 178 -17.49 10.93 8.57
C PRO A 178 -16.07 10.61 8.10
N LEU A 179 -15.53 11.43 7.20
CA LEU A 179 -14.15 11.28 6.68
C LEU A 179 -13.08 11.46 7.77
N SER A 180 -13.39 12.27 8.80
CA SER A 180 -12.50 12.50 9.96
C SER A 180 -12.19 11.18 10.70
N LEU A 181 -13.20 10.34 10.93
CA LEU A 181 -13.02 9.05 11.59
C LEU A 181 -12.07 8.14 10.80
N ALA A 182 -12.21 8.10 9.49
CA ALA A 182 -11.34 7.31 8.63
C ALA A 182 -9.91 7.86 8.59
N ALA A 183 -9.74 9.18 8.65
CA ALA A 183 -8.43 9.82 8.73
C ALA A 183 -7.74 9.53 10.07
N GLU A 184 -8.43 9.71 11.20
CA GLU A 184 -7.94 9.37 12.54
C GLU A 184 -7.57 7.89 12.69
N TYR A 185 -8.37 7.01 12.08
CA TYR A 185 -8.07 5.59 12.06
C TYR A 185 -6.81 5.28 11.24
N LEU A 186 -6.58 5.99 10.13
CA LEU A 186 -5.45 5.74 9.23
C LEU A 186 -4.10 6.07 9.89
N ALA A 187 -4.00 7.23 10.53
CA ALA A 187 -2.78 7.69 11.18
C ALA A 187 -3.08 8.68 12.31
N PRO A 188 -2.26 8.72 13.38
CA PRO A 188 -2.36 9.71 14.45
C PRO A 188 -1.90 11.10 14.00
N GLU A 189 -1.07 11.20 12.96
CA GLU A 189 -0.61 12.45 12.37
C GLU A 189 -1.65 13.01 11.39
N PRO A 190 -1.56 14.30 11.02
CA PRO A 190 -2.48 14.92 10.07
C PRO A 190 -2.54 14.16 8.73
N VAL A 191 -3.75 13.85 8.28
CA VAL A 191 -4.02 13.12 7.04
C VAL A 191 -4.67 14.07 6.04
N PHE A 192 -4.09 14.15 4.84
CA PHE A 192 -4.73 14.84 3.72
C PHE A 192 -5.88 13.98 3.17
N VAL A 193 -7.08 14.57 3.02
CA VAL A 193 -8.25 13.86 2.52
C VAL A 193 -8.54 14.28 1.08
N ALA A 194 -8.29 13.37 0.13
CA ALA A 194 -8.70 13.51 -1.26
C ALA A 194 -10.08 12.86 -1.47
N ALA A 195 -11.10 13.67 -1.57
CA ALA A 195 -12.47 13.21 -1.82
C ALA A 195 -13.11 14.09 -2.92
N PRO A 196 -14.07 13.56 -3.72
CA PRO A 196 -14.85 14.41 -4.62
C PRO A 196 -15.61 15.47 -3.82
N ALA A 197 -15.72 16.68 -4.36
CA ALA A 197 -16.58 17.69 -3.77
C ALA A 197 -18.00 17.10 -3.61
N MET A 198 -18.49 17.07 -2.38
CA MET A 198 -19.88 16.68 -2.14
C MET A 198 -20.77 17.81 -2.68
N HIS A 199 -21.35 17.62 -3.86
CA HIS A 199 -22.47 18.43 -4.27
C HIS A 199 -23.63 18.14 -3.29
N LYS A 200 -23.86 19.09 -2.37
CA LYS A 200 -25.14 19.10 -1.63
C LYS A 200 -26.24 19.21 -2.68
N LYS A 201 -27.05 18.17 -2.80
CA LYS A 201 -28.35 18.24 -3.48
C LYS A 201 -29.31 18.99 -2.61
#